data_1f622c35ff1a54b4a2481ce784bd43aa
#
_entry.id   1f622c35ff1a54b4a2481ce784bd43aa
#
_cell.length_a   1.000
_cell.length_b   1.000
_cell.length_c   1.000
_cell.angle_alpha   90.00
_cell.angle_beta   90.00
_cell.angle_gamma   90.00
#
_symmetry.space_group_name_H-M   'P 1'
#
loop_
_entity.id
_entity.type
_entity.pdbx_description
1 polymer ?
#
loop_
_entity_poly.entity_id
_entity_poly.type
_entity_poly.pdbx_seq_one_letter_code
_entity_poly.pdbx_strand_id
1 'polypeptide(L)'
;MNEKRDAYVQKLKAQLDEWNADINKLEAKADQAEAGAKIEYHKRIADLRARRKEVEDKIGELQQAGEGAWEDLKQGLENSWEILKASFTKAKSEFEQGYKEGRKDS
;
A
#
# COMPACT_ATOMS: atom_id res chain seq x y z
N MET A 1 22.91 5.04 17.94
CA MET A 1 21.58 4.74 17.38
C MET A 1 21.02 3.47 17.98
N ASN A 2 19.71 3.38 18.10
CA ASN A 2 19.05 2.24 18.72
C ASN A 2 18.84 1.13 17.69
N GLU A 3 19.45 -0.03 17.92
CA GLU A 3 19.34 -1.19 17.03
C GLU A 3 17.90 -1.65 16.81
N LYS A 4 17.06 -1.55 17.86
CA LYS A 4 15.65 -1.93 17.76
C LYS A 4 14.89 -1.02 16.81
N ARG A 5 15.21 0.27 16.81
CA ARG A 5 14.60 1.23 15.89
C ARG A 5 15.02 0.96 14.45
N ASP A 6 16.29 0.68 14.25
CA ASP A 6 16.81 0.36 12.92
C ASP A 6 16.16 -0.93 12.38
N ALA A 7 16.04 -1.95 13.22
CA ALA A 7 15.38 -3.21 12.85
C ALA A 7 13.92 -3.00 12.50
N TYR A 8 13.21 -2.17 13.25
CA TYR A 8 11.82 -1.82 12.99
C TYR A 8 11.66 -1.16 11.63
N VAL A 9 12.50 -0.17 11.35
CA VAL A 9 12.48 0.55 10.07
C VAL A 9 12.80 -0.39 8.90
N GLN A 10 13.80 -1.25 9.05
CA GLN A 10 14.18 -2.20 8.00
C GLN A 10 13.05 -3.17 7.70
N LYS A 11 12.36 -3.63 8.72
CA LYS A 11 11.22 -4.52 8.56
C LYS A 11 10.10 -3.84 7.78
N LEU A 12 9.81 -2.57 8.09
CA LEU A 12 8.80 -1.81 7.38
C LEU A 12 9.16 -1.58 5.93
N LYS A 13 10.42 -1.29 5.66
CA LYS A 13 10.90 -1.11 4.27
C LYS A 13 10.76 -2.38 3.46
N ALA A 14 11.09 -3.52 4.05
CA ALA A 14 10.93 -4.82 3.40
C ALA A 14 9.47 -5.11 3.10
N GLN A 15 8.56 -4.80 4.04
CA GLN A 15 7.13 -4.95 3.82
C GLN A 15 6.61 -4.01 2.74
N LEU A 16 7.14 -2.79 2.66
CA LEU A 16 6.78 -1.86 1.59
C LEU A 16 7.20 -2.39 0.23
N ASP A 17 8.35 -3.02 0.13
CA ASP A 17 8.79 -3.64 -1.13
C ASP A 17 7.83 -4.75 -1.56
N GLU A 18 7.37 -5.56 -0.60
CA GLU A 18 6.36 -6.58 -0.87
C GLU A 18 5.04 -5.95 -1.33
N TRP A 19 4.59 -4.88 -0.67
CA TRP A 19 3.39 -4.15 -1.06
C TRP A 19 3.53 -3.57 -2.47
N ASN A 20 4.70 -3.06 -2.79
CA ASN A 20 4.96 -2.50 -4.10
C ASN A 20 4.83 -3.58 -5.20
N ALA A 21 5.37 -4.76 -4.95
CA ALA A 21 5.23 -5.89 -5.86
C ALA A 21 3.76 -6.30 -6.02
N ASP A 22 3.00 -6.32 -4.93
CA ASP A 22 1.58 -6.67 -4.96
C ASP A 22 0.76 -5.63 -5.73
N ILE A 23 1.07 -4.34 -5.57
CA ILE A 23 0.43 -3.28 -6.33
C ILE A 23 0.72 -3.43 -7.82
N ASN A 24 1.95 -3.78 -8.17
CA ASN A 24 2.32 -4.02 -9.57
C ASN A 24 1.54 -5.19 -10.17
N LYS A 25 1.28 -6.23 -9.37
CA LYS A 25 0.45 -7.37 -9.81
C LYS A 25 -0.98 -6.94 -10.08
N LEU A 26 -1.54 -6.08 -9.22
CA LEU A 26 -2.88 -5.53 -9.43
C LEU A 26 -2.93 -4.68 -10.69
N GLU A 27 -1.88 -3.91 -10.96
CA GLU A 27 -1.79 -3.11 -12.18
C GLU A 27 -1.83 -3.99 -13.43
N ALA A 28 -1.09 -5.11 -13.41
CA ALA A 28 -1.10 -6.05 -14.51
C ALA A 28 -2.50 -6.63 -14.74
N LYS A 29 -3.22 -6.93 -13.67
CA LYS A 29 -4.61 -7.39 -13.77
C LYS A 29 -5.54 -6.30 -14.32
N ALA A 30 -5.32 -5.06 -13.88
CA ALA A 30 -6.10 -3.92 -14.37
C ALA A 30 -5.91 -3.72 -15.87
N ASP A 31 -4.71 -3.93 -16.38
CA ASP A 31 -4.42 -3.79 -17.81
C ASP A 31 -5.14 -4.83 -18.65
N GLN A 32 -5.55 -5.94 -18.05
CA GLN A 32 -6.30 -7.01 -18.72
C GLN A 32 -7.81 -6.84 -18.60
N ALA A 33 -8.26 -5.85 -17.83
CA ALA A 33 -9.69 -5.61 -17.64
C ALA A 33 -10.32 -4.94 -18.86
N GLU A 34 -11.65 -5.03 -18.96
CA GLU A 34 -12.40 -4.33 -20.00
C GLU A 34 -12.25 -2.82 -19.83
N ALA A 35 -12.41 -2.08 -20.93
CA ALA A 35 -12.16 -0.63 -20.97
C ALA A 35 -12.86 0.15 -19.87
N GLY A 36 -14.13 -0.17 -19.57
CA GLY A 36 -14.89 0.51 -18.53
C GLY A 36 -14.37 0.25 -17.12
N ALA A 37 -14.03 -0.99 -16.83
CA ALA A 37 -13.47 -1.38 -15.53
C ALA A 37 -12.02 -0.93 -15.37
N LYS A 38 -11.29 -0.87 -16.47
CA LYS A 38 -9.89 -0.49 -16.50
C LYS A 38 -9.64 0.89 -15.88
N ILE A 39 -10.47 1.86 -16.22
CA ILE A 39 -10.36 3.23 -15.70
C ILE A 39 -10.52 3.22 -14.18
N GLU A 40 -11.53 2.51 -13.69
CA GLU A 40 -11.80 2.41 -12.25
C GLU A 40 -10.63 1.75 -11.51
N TYR A 41 -10.13 0.66 -12.04
CA TYR A 41 -9.03 -0.08 -11.45
C TYR A 41 -7.75 0.74 -11.40
N HIS A 42 -7.45 1.49 -12.47
CA HIS A 42 -6.27 2.37 -12.47
C HIS A 42 -6.38 3.50 -11.46
N LYS A 43 -7.59 4.02 -11.22
CA LYS A 43 -7.80 5.02 -10.18
C LYS A 43 -7.50 4.45 -8.79
N ARG A 44 -7.91 3.21 -8.54
CA ARG A 44 -7.64 2.56 -7.26
C ARG A 44 -6.16 2.30 -7.06
N ILE A 45 -5.47 1.91 -8.12
CA ILE A 45 -4.03 1.68 -8.07
C ILE A 45 -3.29 2.99 -7.79
N ALA A 46 -3.72 4.09 -8.42
CA ALA A 46 -3.15 5.40 -8.16
C ALA A 46 -3.33 5.81 -6.70
N ASP A 47 -4.50 5.52 -6.11
CA ASP A 47 -4.76 5.78 -4.69
C ASP A 47 -3.84 4.93 -3.80
N LEU A 48 -3.66 3.65 -4.12
CA LEU A 48 -2.77 2.77 -3.37
C LEU A 48 -1.32 3.27 -3.41
N ARG A 49 -0.87 3.73 -4.57
CA ARG A 49 0.47 4.28 -4.71
C ARG A 49 0.66 5.56 -3.93
N ALA A 50 -0.37 6.41 -3.90
CA ALA A 50 -0.33 7.64 -3.12
C ALA A 50 -0.23 7.32 -1.62
N ARG A 51 -1.00 6.34 -1.14
CA ARG A 51 -0.94 5.92 0.26
C ARG A 51 0.38 5.25 0.60
N ARG A 52 0.94 4.48 -0.33
CA ARG A 52 2.26 3.89 -0.15
C ARG A 52 3.33 4.98 -0.01
N LYS A 53 3.27 6.00 -0.84
CA LYS A 53 4.20 7.12 -0.77
C LYS A 53 4.10 7.84 0.57
N GLU A 54 2.89 8.03 1.07
CA GLU A 54 2.67 8.64 2.38
C GLU A 54 3.36 7.83 3.48
N VAL A 55 3.24 6.50 3.42
CA VAL A 55 3.91 5.61 4.38
C VAL A 55 5.44 5.73 4.23
N GLU A 56 5.95 5.76 3.01
CA GLU A 56 7.39 5.95 2.78
C GLU A 56 7.90 7.25 3.40
N ASP A 57 7.17 8.33 3.21
CA ASP A 57 7.54 9.64 3.75
C ASP A 57 7.55 9.59 5.28
N LYS A 58 6.58 8.92 5.88
CA LYS A 58 6.50 8.76 7.34
C LYS A 58 7.65 7.91 7.88
N ILE A 59 8.06 6.88 7.15
CA ILE A 59 9.24 6.09 7.52
C ILE A 59 10.49 6.96 7.51
N GLY A 60 10.62 7.83 6.50
CA GLY A 60 11.74 8.77 6.43
C GLY A 60 11.75 9.73 7.60
N GLU A 61 10.60 10.27 7.98
CA GLU A 61 10.47 11.13 9.16
C GLU A 61 10.86 10.39 10.45
N LEU A 62 10.42 9.13 10.56
CA LEU A 62 10.70 8.30 11.70
C LEU A 62 12.21 8.04 11.85
N GLN A 63 12.91 7.81 10.74
CA GLN A 63 14.35 7.58 10.75
C GLN A 63 15.12 8.79 11.26
N GLN A 64 14.60 9.99 11.04
CA GLN A 64 15.24 11.24 11.44
C GLN A 64 14.76 11.74 12.80
N ALA A 65 13.80 11.04 13.42
CA ALA A 65 13.18 11.50 14.66
C ALA A 65 14.13 11.35 15.85
N GLY A 66 14.11 12.36 16.72
CA GLY A 66 14.73 12.25 18.04
C GLY A 66 13.84 11.42 18.97
N GLU A 67 14.38 11.10 20.14
CA GLU A 67 13.67 10.23 21.10
C GLU A 67 12.28 10.75 21.49
N GLY A 68 12.14 12.06 21.63
CA GLY A 68 10.85 12.64 22.03
C GLY A 68 9.76 12.54 20.98
N ALA A 69 10.12 12.49 19.71
CA ALA A 69 9.17 12.44 18.61
C ALA A 69 8.88 11.01 18.10
N TRP A 70 9.73 10.06 18.48
CA TRP A 70 9.69 8.69 17.94
C TRP A 70 8.32 8.02 18.13
N GLU A 71 7.78 8.04 19.35
CA GLU A 71 6.52 7.35 19.65
C GLU A 71 5.32 7.94 18.90
N ASP A 72 5.26 9.26 18.82
CA ASP A 72 4.18 9.94 18.10
C ASP A 72 4.23 9.65 16.60
N LEU A 73 5.44 9.72 16.02
CA LEU A 73 5.63 9.44 14.60
C LEU A 73 5.37 7.96 14.29
N LYS A 74 5.79 7.07 15.19
CA LYS A 74 5.53 5.64 15.05
C LYS A 74 4.04 5.35 15.01
N GLN A 75 3.28 5.97 15.91
CA GLN A 75 1.83 5.79 15.97
C GLN A 75 1.15 6.30 14.69
N GLY A 76 1.56 7.46 14.20
CA GLY A 76 1.06 8.01 12.94
C GLY A 76 1.36 7.09 11.76
N LEU A 77 2.57 6.53 11.75
CA LEU A 77 2.99 5.57 10.73
C LEU A 77 2.13 4.30 10.77
N GLU A 78 1.91 3.75 11.95
CA GLU A 78 1.08 2.56 12.12
C GLU A 78 -0.35 2.78 11.65
N ASN A 79 -0.91 3.96 11.92
CA ASN A 79 -2.24 4.33 11.45
C ASN A 79 -2.28 4.38 9.91
N SER A 80 -1.29 5.01 9.30
CA SER A 80 -1.19 5.07 7.83
C SER A 80 -0.99 3.70 7.23
N TRP A 81 -0.23 2.84 7.90
CA TRP A 81 -0.01 1.46 7.48
C TRP A 81 -1.32 0.68 7.45
N GLU A 82 -2.15 0.80 8.51
CA GLU A 82 -3.43 0.13 8.57
C GLU A 82 -4.39 0.61 7.48
N ILE A 83 -4.37 1.91 7.17
CA ILE A 83 -5.16 2.48 6.09
C ILE A 83 -4.72 1.90 4.74
N LEU A 84 -3.42 1.83 4.51
CA LEU A 84 -2.88 1.24 3.28
C LEU A 84 -3.29 -0.23 3.15
N LYS A 85 -3.15 -0.99 4.22
CA LYS A 85 -3.52 -2.41 4.27
C LYS A 85 -5.01 -2.61 3.97
N ALA A 86 -5.87 -1.82 4.60
CA ALA A 86 -7.31 -1.90 4.38
C ALA A 86 -7.67 -1.53 2.94
N SER A 87 -7.07 -0.48 2.41
CA SER A 87 -7.29 -0.05 1.03
C SER A 87 -6.85 -1.10 0.02
N PHE A 88 -5.70 -1.74 0.28
CA PHE A 88 -5.20 -2.81 -0.58
C PHE A 88 -6.12 -4.02 -0.56
N THR A 89 -6.55 -4.46 0.61
CA THR A 89 -7.45 -5.60 0.77
C THR A 89 -8.77 -5.35 0.03
N LYS A 90 -9.30 -4.15 0.15
CA LYS A 90 -10.54 -3.77 -0.53
C LYS A 90 -10.35 -3.77 -2.05
N ALA A 91 -9.27 -3.18 -2.54
CA ALA A 91 -8.97 -3.14 -3.96
C ALA A 91 -8.81 -4.53 -4.54
N LYS A 92 -8.08 -5.39 -3.85
CA LYS A 92 -7.87 -6.78 -4.26
C LYS A 92 -9.20 -7.53 -4.37
N SER A 93 -10.06 -7.38 -3.37
CA SER A 93 -11.38 -8.01 -3.35
C SER A 93 -12.24 -7.53 -4.54
N GLU A 94 -12.25 -6.24 -4.80
CA GLU A 94 -13.01 -5.67 -5.91
C GLU A 94 -12.48 -6.14 -7.27
N PHE A 95 -11.18 -6.23 -7.43
CA PHE A 95 -10.57 -6.72 -8.67
C PHE A 95 -10.94 -8.19 -8.91
N GLU A 96 -10.87 -9.01 -7.88
CA GLU A 96 -11.25 -10.43 -7.99
C GLU A 96 -12.72 -10.60 -8.32
N GLN A 97 -13.57 -9.81 -7.68
CA GLN A 97 -15.01 -9.86 -7.90
C GLN A 97 -15.37 -9.39 -9.30
N GLY A 98 -14.79 -8.28 -9.74
CA GLY A 98 -14.99 -7.76 -11.09
C GLY A 98 -14.55 -8.75 -12.17
N TYR A 99 -13.41 -9.41 -11.95
CA TYR A 99 -12.92 -10.44 -12.86
C TYR A 99 -13.89 -11.62 -12.98
N LYS A 100 -14.43 -12.07 -11.84
CA LYS A 100 -15.41 -13.17 -11.82
C LYS A 100 -16.69 -12.80 -12.52
N GLU A 101 -17.18 -11.59 -12.31
CA GLU A 101 -18.40 -11.08 -12.95
C GLU A 101 -18.22 -10.96 -14.45
N GLY A 102 -17.09 -10.43 -14.89
CA GLY A 102 -16.79 -10.35 -16.31
C GLY A 102 -16.69 -11.71 -16.97
N ARG A 103 -16.22 -12.71 -16.26
CA ARG A 103 -16.13 -14.08 -16.75
C ARG A 103 -17.48 -14.75 -16.91
N LYS A 104 -18.42 -14.42 -16.04
CA LYS A 104 -19.78 -14.97 -16.12
C LYS A 104 -20.58 -14.41 -17.29
N ASP A 105 -20.30 -13.19 -17.65
CA ASP A 105 -21.02 -12.49 -18.71
C ASP A 105 -20.45 -12.77 -20.11
N SER A 106 -19.31 -13.40 -20.16
CA SER A 106 -18.72 -13.83 -21.42
C SER A 106 -19.08 -15.30 -21.72
#